data_86cde22d34f75aaa744454c8d6f647d4
#
_entry.id   86cde22d34f75aaa744454c8d6f647d4
#
_cell.length_a   1.000
_cell.length_b   1.000
_cell.length_c   1.000
_cell.angle_alpha   90.00
_cell.angle_beta   90.00
_cell.angle_gamma   90.00
#
_symmetry.space_group_name_H-M   'P 1'
#
loop_
_entity.id
_entity.type
_entity.pdbx_description
1 polymer ?
#
loop_
_entity_poly.entity_id
_entity_poly.type
_entity_poly.pdbx_seq_one_letter_code
_entity_poly.pdbx_strand_id
1 'polypeptide(L)'
;IAAAAGVSKGTLYYHYKNKTDILFGITNRYLDRQWDDLIAWTENKDKDTSVHRLVKYVVERNTASAGMRLHLIHAAMLGDEALRAKLIERYAAFERLIAEKIAERTDAVSADYLTQLILLASDGMIVQEALRNDNFDAAAFVRQSEAYLRVLRPAGRD
;
A
#
# COMPACT_ATOMS: atom_id res chain seq x y z
N ILE A 1 -8.55 -24.61 -0.88
CA ILE A 1 -8.16 -23.68 -1.96
C ILE A 1 -8.39 -24.35 -3.33
N ALA A 2 -7.74 -25.48 -3.66
CA ALA A 2 -7.88 -26.15 -4.96
C ALA A 2 -9.35 -26.49 -5.28
N ALA A 3 -10.09 -27.12 -4.35
CA ALA A 3 -11.49 -27.43 -4.53
C ALA A 3 -12.37 -26.18 -4.77
N ALA A 4 -12.12 -25.09 -4.02
CA ALA A 4 -12.84 -23.84 -4.19
C ALA A 4 -12.52 -23.13 -5.54
N ALA A 5 -11.35 -23.41 -6.12
CA ALA A 5 -10.94 -22.89 -7.42
C ALA A 5 -11.32 -23.81 -8.58
N GLY A 6 -11.96 -24.97 -8.32
CA GLY A 6 -12.34 -25.93 -9.34
C GLY A 6 -11.17 -26.61 -10.05
N VAL A 7 -9.99 -26.66 -9.42
CA VAL A 7 -8.78 -27.26 -10.00
C VAL A 7 -8.26 -28.42 -9.14
N SER A 8 -7.45 -29.32 -9.75
CA SER A 8 -6.79 -30.38 -9.00
C SER A 8 -5.68 -29.82 -8.06
N LYS A 9 -5.35 -30.56 -6.99
CA LYS A 9 -4.19 -30.22 -6.16
C LYS A 9 -2.90 -30.21 -7.00
N GLY A 10 -2.74 -31.14 -7.93
CA GLY A 10 -1.58 -31.20 -8.82
C GLY A 10 -1.44 -29.95 -9.68
N THR A 11 -2.55 -29.46 -10.26
CA THR A 11 -2.56 -28.21 -11.04
C THR A 11 -2.16 -27.02 -10.17
N LEU A 12 -2.65 -26.96 -8.93
CA LEU A 12 -2.30 -25.87 -8.00
C LEU A 12 -0.80 -25.87 -7.68
N TYR A 13 -0.22 -27.03 -7.33
CA TYR A 13 1.21 -27.15 -6.99
C TYR A 13 2.14 -27.06 -8.21
N TYR A 14 1.63 -27.21 -9.42
CA TYR A 14 2.38 -26.90 -10.64
C TYR A 14 2.70 -25.40 -10.75
N HIS A 15 1.76 -24.54 -10.35
CA HIS A 15 1.91 -23.08 -10.41
C HIS A 15 2.48 -22.45 -9.14
N TYR A 16 2.29 -23.08 -7.97
CA TYR A 16 2.68 -22.55 -6.67
C TYR A 16 3.39 -23.61 -5.83
N LYS A 17 4.59 -23.29 -5.37
CA LYS A 17 5.43 -24.24 -4.60
C LYS A 17 4.83 -24.56 -3.22
N ASN A 18 4.17 -23.58 -2.61
CA ASN A 18 3.61 -23.72 -1.26
C ASN A 18 2.41 -22.78 -1.06
N LYS A 19 1.79 -22.82 0.13
CA LYS A 19 0.64 -21.99 0.48
C LYS A 19 0.99 -20.50 0.53
N THR A 20 2.19 -20.15 0.92
CA THR A 20 2.68 -18.77 0.98
C THR A 20 2.80 -18.16 -0.42
N ASP A 21 3.28 -18.94 -1.40
CA ASP A 21 3.31 -18.50 -2.80
C ASP A 21 1.91 -18.23 -3.37
N ILE A 22 0.93 -19.05 -2.99
CA ILE A 22 -0.47 -18.81 -3.38
C ILE A 22 -0.96 -17.49 -2.79
N LEU A 23 -0.71 -17.29 -1.50
CA LEU A 23 -1.11 -16.08 -0.80
C LEU A 23 -0.43 -14.84 -1.38
N PHE A 24 0.87 -14.95 -1.67
CA PHE A 24 1.60 -13.88 -2.35
C PHE A 24 1.00 -13.56 -3.72
N GLY A 25 0.69 -14.58 -4.53
CA GLY A 25 0.08 -14.37 -5.85
C GLY A 25 -1.29 -13.69 -5.79
N ILE A 26 -2.11 -14.01 -4.78
CA ILE A 26 -3.40 -13.35 -4.54
C ILE A 26 -3.19 -11.89 -4.11
N THR A 27 -2.29 -11.67 -3.13
CA THR A 27 -2.00 -10.34 -2.60
C THR A 27 -1.38 -9.46 -3.69
N ASN A 28 -0.46 -10.00 -4.49
CA ASN A 28 0.17 -9.25 -5.56
C ASN A 28 -0.84 -8.76 -6.60
N ARG A 29 -1.78 -9.63 -7.04
CA ARG A 29 -2.87 -9.22 -7.95
C ARG A 29 -3.78 -8.15 -7.35
N TYR A 30 -4.04 -8.21 -6.04
CA TYR A 30 -4.78 -7.17 -5.35
C TYR A 30 -4.02 -5.84 -5.35
N LEU A 31 -2.72 -5.88 -5.07
CA LEU A 31 -1.84 -4.69 -5.08
C LEU A 31 -1.66 -4.12 -6.50
N ASP A 32 -1.62 -4.97 -7.55
CA ASP A 32 -1.57 -4.51 -8.94
C ASP A 32 -2.82 -3.70 -9.30
N ARG A 33 -4.01 -4.17 -8.90
CA ARG A 33 -5.25 -3.40 -9.09
C ARG A 33 -5.23 -2.07 -8.33
N GLN A 34 -4.69 -2.05 -7.12
CA GLN A 34 -4.55 -0.79 -6.37
C GLN A 34 -3.58 0.18 -7.04
N TRP A 35 -2.54 -0.34 -7.68
CA TRP A 35 -1.61 0.43 -8.48
C TRP A 35 -2.31 1.07 -9.68
N ASP A 36 -3.02 0.27 -10.47
CA ASP A 36 -3.78 0.76 -11.64
C ASP A 36 -4.84 1.79 -11.23
N ASP A 37 -5.54 1.53 -10.13
CA ASP A 37 -6.51 2.45 -9.55
C ASP A 37 -5.86 3.77 -9.08
N LEU A 38 -4.65 3.73 -8.50
CA LEU A 38 -3.92 4.93 -8.09
C LEU A 38 -3.54 5.78 -9.29
N ILE A 39 -3.00 5.17 -10.35
CA ILE A 39 -2.66 5.87 -11.59
C ILE A 39 -3.93 6.50 -12.18
N ALA A 40 -4.99 5.73 -12.38
CA ALA A 40 -6.25 6.23 -12.92
C ALA A 40 -6.84 7.38 -12.09
N TRP A 41 -6.72 7.29 -10.75
CA TRP A 41 -7.18 8.37 -9.87
C TRP A 41 -6.32 9.63 -10.01
N THR A 42 -4.97 9.47 -10.06
CA THR A 42 -4.05 10.61 -10.16
C THR A 42 -4.14 11.36 -11.49
N GLU A 43 -4.55 10.68 -12.55
CA GLU A 43 -4.73 11.21 -13.90
C GLU A 43 -6.14 11.80 -14.14
N ASN A 44 -7.07 11.61 -13.21
CA ASN A 44 -8.43 12.10 -13.35
C ASN A 44 -8.50 13.61 -13.15
N LYS A 45 -8.70 14.35 -14.25
CA LYS A 45 -8.78 15.83 -14.28
C LYS A 45 -10.03 16.40 -13.61
N ASP A 46 -11.05 15.59 -13.39
CA ASP A 46 -12.31 16.02 -12.76
C ASP A 46 -12.27 15.90 -11.23
N LYS A 47 -11.18 15.40 -10.66
CA LYS A 47 -11.01 15.20 -9.22
C LYS A 47 -9.92 16.09 -8.65
N ASP A 48 -10.12 16.47 -7.38
CA ASP A 48 -9.04 17.05 -6.58
C ASP A 48 -8.02 15.95 -6.26
N THR A 49 -6.89 15.98 -6.97
CA THR A 49 -5.75 15.05 -6.78
C THR A 49 -4.58 15.73 -6.09
N SER A 50 -4.83 16.81 -5.32
CA SER A 50 -3.80 17.48 -4.52
C SER A 50 -3.08 16.53 -3.56
N VAL A 51 -1.91 16.94 -3.05
CA VAL A 51 -1.07 16.08 -2.21
C VAL A 51 -1.80 15.53 -0.99
N HIS A 52 -2.61 16.34 -0.31
CA HIS A 52 -3.37 15.89 0.87
C HIS A 52 -4.43 14.84 0.51
N ARG A 53 -5.05 14.93 -0.67
CA ARG A 53 -5.98 13.93 -1.20
C ARG A 53 -5.25 12.65 -1.62
N LEU A 54 -4.06 12.77 -2.22
CA LEU A 54 -3.22 11.63 -2.57
C LEU A 54 -2.82 10.84 -1.32
N VAL A 55 -2.35 11.53 -0.28
CA VAL A 55 -1.98 10.86 0.98
C VAL A 55 -3.15 10.12 1.60
N LYS A 56 -4.31 10.77 1.70
CA LYS A 56 -5.54 10.14 2.17
C LYS A 56 -5.88 8.89 1.36
N TYR A 57 -5.87 9.00 0.04
CA TYR A 57 -6.18 7.91 -0.88
C TYR A 57 -5.27 6.70 -0.65
N VAL A 58 -3.95 6.92 -0.55
CA VAL A 58 -2.97 5.85 -0.34
C VAL A 58 -3.16 5.18 1.02
N VAL A 59 -3.31 5.96 2.08
CA VAL A 59 -3.45 5.44 3.44
C VAL A 59 -4.73 4.62 3.61
N GLU A 60 -5.88 5.12 3.15
CA GLU A 60 -7.16 4.42 3.26
C GLU A 60 -7.17 3.09 2.49
N ARG A 61 -6.50 3.02 1.33
CA ARG A 61 -6.44 1.79 0.55
C ARG A 61 -5.45 0.76 1.08
N ASN A 62 -4.36 1.20 1.69
CA ASN A 62 -3.37 0.28 2.24
C ASN A 62 -3.91 -0.59 3.39
N THR A 63 -4.89 -0.11 4.15
CA THR A 63 -5.48 -0.87 5.26
C THR A 63 -6.39 -2.01 4.79
N ALA A 64 -6.97 -1.92 3.60
CA ALA A 64 -7.91 -2.92 3.09
C ALA A 64 -7.32 -4.34 2.89
N SER A 65 -5.98 -4.48 2.80
CA SER A 65 -5.28 -5.78 2.66
C SER A 65 -4.48 -6.20 3.90
N ALA A 66 -4.73 -5.55 5.04
CA ALA A 66 -3.94 -5.65 6.26
C ALA A 66 -3.60 -7.10 6.68
N GLY A 67 -4.59 -7.96 6.80
CA GLY A 67 -4.39 -9.34 7.26
C GLY A 67 -3.50 -10.18 6.35
N MET A 68 -3.66 -10.03 5.02
CA MET A 68 -2.83 -10.75 4.05
C MET A 68 -1.39 -10.25 4.08
N ARG A 69 -1.18 -8.92 4.15
CA ARG A 69 0.14 -8.30 4.21
C ARG A 69 0.90 -8.71 5.46
N LEU A 70 0.27 -8.66 6.64
CA LEU A 70 0.90 -9.10 7.89
C LEU A 70 1.33 -10.57 7.85
N HIS A 71 0.51 -11.44 7.27
CA HIS A 71 0.88 -12.85 7.13
C HIS A 71 2.12 -13.04 6.25
N LEU A 72 2.22 -12.31 5.13
CA LEU A 72 3.38 -12.35 4.24
C LEU A 72 4.63 -11.78 4.91
N ILE A 73 4.50 -10.63 5.60
CA ILE A 73 5.60 -10.02 6.34
C ILE A 73 6.11 -10.99 7.42
N HIS A 74 5.20 -11.60 8.19
CA HIS A 74 5.56 -12.58 9.21
C HIS A 74 6.29 -13.79 8.62
N ALA A 75 5.82 -14.35 7.50
CA ALA A 75 6.49 -15.47 6.84
C ALA A 75 7.91 -15.08 6.36
N ALA A 76 8.07 -13.88 5.80
CA ALA A 76 9.38 -13.37 5.41
C ALA A 76 10.33 -13.17 6.60
N MET A 77 9.80 -12.70 7.75
CA MET A 77 10.58 -12.57 8.99
C MET A 77 11.03 -13.93 9.57
N LEU A 78 10.25 -14.98 9.36
CA LEU A 78 10.58 -16.34 9.79
C LEU A 78 11.55 -17.09 8.85
N GLY A 79 12.10 -16.41 7.83
CA GLY A 79 13.18 -16.94 7.00
C GLY A 79 12.80 -17.31 5.57
N ASP A 80 11.60 -16.95 5.08
CA ASP A 80 11.28 -17.09 3.66
C ASP A 80 11.97 -15.97 2.86
N GLU A 81 13.25 -16.20 2.52
CA GLU A 81 14.10 -15.24 1.82
C GLU A 81 13.57 -14.88 0.41
N ALA A 82 12.98 -15.84 -0.29
CA ALA A 82 12.40 -15.59 -1.61
C ALA A 82 11.19 -14.66 -1.51
N LEU A 83 10.35 -14.86 -0.51
CA LEU A 83 9.22 -13.97 -0.23
C LEU A 83 9.70 -12.59 0.23
N ARG A 84 10.73 -12.54 1.09
CA ARG A 84 11.33 -11.28 1.54
C ARG A 84 11.79 -10.43 0.37
N ALA A 85 12.54 -11.02 -0.57
CA ALA A 85 13.01 -10.32 -1.76
C ALA A 85 11.86 -9.75 -2.61
N LYS A 86 10.79 -10.54 -2.82
CA LYS A 86 9.59 -10.09 -3.55
C LYS A 86 8.87 -8.94 -2.84
N LEU A 87 8.78 -8.98 -1.50
CA LEU A 87 8.15 -7.89 -0.74
C LEU A 87 8.98 -6.61 -0.82
N ILE A 88 10.31 -6.69 -0.69
CA ILE A 88 11.21 -5.54 -0.82
C ILE A 88 11.07 -4.91 -2.21
N GLU A 89 11.08 -5.71 -3.27
CA GLU A 89 10.88 -5.23 -4.64
C GLU A 89 9.54 -4.51 -4.79
N ARG A 90 8.48 -5.07 -4.20
CA ARG A 90 7.15 -4.46 -4.25
C ARG A 90 7.08 -3.14 -3.49
N TYR A 91 7.66 -3.08 -2.29
CA TYR A 91 7.77 -1.82 -1.54
C TYR A 91 8.52 -0.75 -2.32
N ALA A 92 9.68 -1.08 -2.90
CA ALA A 92 10.46 -0.16 -3.71
C ALA A 92 9.70 0.35 -4.95
N ALA A 93 8.88 -0.49 -5.57
CA ALA A 93 8.04 -0.09 -6.69
C ALA A 93 6.96 0.92 -6.27
N PHE A 94 6.26 0.65 -5.15
CA PHE A 94 5.26 1.59 -4.60
C PHE A 94 5.88 2.91 -4.14
N GLU A 95 7.03 2.85 -3.49
CA GLU A 95 7.77 4.03 -3.04
C GLU A 95 8.07 4.96 -4.22
N ARG A 96 8.62 4.43 -5.30
CA ARG A 96 8.91 5.23 -6.51
C ARG A 96 7.65 5.88 -7.09
N LEU A 97 6.55 5.12 -7.26
CA LEU A 97 5.32 5.66 -7.81
C LEU A 97 4.74 6.78 -6.95
N ILE A 98 4.66 6.57 -5.63
CA ILE A 98 4.08 7.56 -4.72
C ILE A 98 4.96 8.81 -4.69
N ALA A 99 6.30 8.66 -4.64
CA ALA A 99 7.23 9.78 -4.65
C ALA A 99 7.09 10.62 -5.94
N GLU A 100 7.00 9.97 -7.11
CA GLU A 100 6.74 10.63 -8.38
C GLU A 100 5.44 11.44 -8.33
N LYS A 101 4.35 10.82 -7.87
CA LYS A 101 3.05 11.48 -7.78
C LYS A 101 2.99 12.61 -6.75
N ILE A 102 3.79 12.57 -5.70
CA ILE A 102 3.97 13.67 -4.76
C ILE A 102 4.76 14.81 -5.39
N ALA A 103 5.89 14.51 -6.03
CA ALA A 103 6.75 15.51 -6.68
C ALA A 103 6.02 16.31 -7.77
N GLU A 104 5.08 15.68 -8.49
CA GLU A 104 4.22 16.37 -9.46
C GLU A 104 3.29 17.40 -8.80
N ARG A 105 3.06 17.37 -7.48
CA ARG A 105 2.01 18.11 -6.77
C ARG A 105 2.51 19.15 -5.78
N THR A 106 3.72 18.97 -5.27
CA THR A 106 4.31 19.89 -4.28
C THR A 106 5.82 19.82 -4.29
N ASP A 107 6.45 20.94 -4.04
CA ASP A 107 7.89 21.12 -3.78
C ASP A 107 8.17 21.60 -2.34
N ALA A 108 7.10 21.80 -1.57
CA ALA A 108 7.19 22.30 -0.19
C ALA A 108 7.78 21.28 0.81
N VAL A 109 7.88 20.02 0.41
CA VAL A 109 8.43 18.92 1.21
C VAL A 109 9.11 17.90 0.29
N SER A 110 10.18 17.25 0.78
CA SER A 110 10.81 16.15 0.03
C SER A 110 9.78 15.04 -0.28
N ALA A 111 9.63 14.73 -1.56
CA ALA A 111 8.71 13.68 -2.01
C ALA A 111 9.08 12.31 -1.42
N ASP A 112 10.39 11.99 -1.36
CA ASP A 112 10.89 10.74 -0.77
C ASP A 112 10.56 10.65 0.72
N TYR A 113 10.80 11.74 1.47
CA TYR A 113 10.50 11.77 2.90
C TYR A 113 9.00 11.62 3.18
N LEU A 114 8.16 12.34 2.45
CA LEU A 114 6.71 12.24 2.62
C LEU A 114 6.20 10.85 2.23
N THR A 115 6.76 10.26 1.18
CA THR A 115 6.45 8.88 0.77
C THR A 115 6.78 7.89 1.88
N GLN A 116 7.97 7.98 2.46
CA GLN A 116 8.38 7.11 3.57
C GLN A 116 7.46 7.27 4.77
N LEU A 117 7.10 8.51 5.14
CA LEU A 117 6.13 8.75 6.21
C LEU A 117 4.78 8.09 5.95
N ILE A 118 4.26 8.17 4.71
CA ILE A 118 2.99 7.56 4.33
C ILE A 118 3.07 6.04 4.44
N LEU A 119 4.14 5.43 3.94
CA LEU A 119 4.30 3.98 3.98
C LEU A 119 4.45 3.47 5.40
N LEU A 120 5.29 4.11 6.22
CA LEU A 120 5.47 3.76 7.64
C LEU A 120 4.18 3.95 8.44
N ALA A 121 3.45 5.05 8.22
CA ALA A 121 2.15 5.28 8.86
C ALA A 121 1.13 4.22 8.45
N SER A 122 1.08 3.85 7.16
CA SER A 122 0.20 2.80 6.65
C SER A 122 0.50 1.44 7.27
N ASP A 123 1.77 1.06 7.39
CA ASP A 123 2.18 -0.19 8.02
C ASP A 123 1.89 -0.18 9.53
N GLY A 124 2.11 0.96 10.21
CA GLY A 124 1.71 1.15 11.60
C GLY A 124 0.20 1.00 11.81
N MET A 125 -0.62 1.58 10.95
CA MET A 125 -2.09 1.42 10.99
C MET A 125 -2.52 -0.04 10.81
N ILE A 126 -1.89 -0.77 9.90
CA ILE A 126 -2.14 -2.21 9.71
C ILE A 126 -1.88 -2.99 11.00
N VAL A 127 -0.82 -2.67 11.72
CA VAL A 127 -0.49 -3.29 13.01
C VAL A 127 -1.55 -2.95 14.07
N GLN A 128 -1.95 -1.67 14.19
CA GLN A 128 -2.98 -1.24 15.14
C GLN A 128 -4.32 -1.95 14.90
N GLU A 129 -4.74 -2.06 13.64
CA GLU A 129 -5.95 -2.77 13.24
C GLU A 129 -5.88 -4.26 13.57
N ALA A 130 -4.74 -4.92 13.27
CA ALA A 130 -4.55 -6.32 13.57
C ALA A 130 -4.58 -6.62 15.08
N LEU A 131 -4.08 -5.69 15.89
CA LEU A 131 -4.14 -5.76 17.35
C LEU A 131 -5.53 -5.42 17.90
N ARG A 132 -6.46 -4.95 17.07
CA ARG A 132 -7.77 -4.44 17.51
C ARG A 132 -7.61 -3.41 18.62
N ASN A 133 -6.68 -2.44 18.42
CA ASN A 133 -6.38 -1.43 19.42
C ASN A 133 -7.43 -0.33 19.42
N ASP A 134 -8.38 -0.40 20.34
CA ASP A 134 -9.48 0.56 20.50
C ASP A 134 -9.00 1.98 20.92
N ASN A 135 -7.73 2.12 21.36
CA ASN A 135 -7.15 3.43 21.67
C ASN A 135 -6.63 4.18 20.44
N PHE A 136 -6.63 3.55 19.25
CA PHE A 136 -6.17 4.15 18.00
C PHE A 136 -7.34 4.41 17.05
N ASP A 137 -7.71 5.66 16.87
CA ASP A 137 -8.71 6.09 15.87
C ASP A 137 -8.02 6.35 14.52
N ALA A 138 -8.01 5.33 13.66
CA ALA A 138 -7.45 5.41 12.31
C ALA A 138 -8.11 6.51 11.47
N ALA A 139 -9.44 6.68 11.61
CA ALA A 139 -10.17 7.70 10.85
C ALA A 139 -9.80 9.12 11.31
N ALA A 140 -9.63 9.33 12.62
CA ALA A 140 -9.14 10.61 13.14
C ALA A 140 -7.72 10.89 12.67
N PHE A 141 -6.82 9.90 12.68
CA PHE A 141 -5.47 10.04 12.17
C PHE A 141 -5.45 10.47 10.69
N VAL A 142 -6.23 9.81 9.84
CA VAL A 142 -6.33 10.17 8.40
C VAL A 142 -6.87 11.59 8.22
N ARG A 143 -7.94 11.97 8.94
CA ARG A 143 -8.50 13.33 8.87
C ARG A 143 -7.49 14.40 9.30
N GLN A 144 -6.74 14.16 10.38
CA GLN A 144 -5.72 15.09 10.86
C GLN A 144 -4.56 15.19 9.85
N SER A 145 -4.07 14.09 9.33
CA SER A 145 -3.03 14.07 8.30
C SER A 145 -3.45 14.86 7.06
N GLU A 146 -4.68 14.67 6.59
CA GLU A 146 -5.25 15.47 5.48
C GLU A 146 -5.25 16.96 5.81
N ALA A 147 -5.67 17.35 7.03
CA ALA A 147 -5.73 18.75 7.45
C ALA A 147 -4.33 19.41 7.50
N TYR A 148 -3.33 18.71 8.03
CA TYR A 148 -1.95 19.22 8.08
C TYR A 148 -1.33 19.35 6.68
N LEU A 149 -1.62 18.44 5.77
CA LEU A 149 -1.06 18.45 4.42
C LEU A 149 -1.72 19.48 3.49
N ARG A 150 -2.91 19.98 3.84
CA ARG A 150 -3.58 21.05 3.07
C ARG A 150 -2.81 22.37 3.00
N VAL A 151 -1.92 22.60 3.97
CA VAL A 151 -1.10 23.82 4.01
C VAL A 151 0.12 23.74 3.10
N LEU A 152 0.43 22.58 2.52
CA LEU A 152 1.51 22.41 1.55
C LEU A 152 1.14 23.11 0.23
N ARG A 153 2.06 23.92 -0.27
CA ARG A 153 1.87 24.66 -1.52
C ARG A 153 1.90 23.71 -2.71
N PRO A 154 1.08 23.96 -3.75
CA PRO A 154 1.22 23.27 -5.03
C PRO A 154 2.59 23.57 -5.67
N ALA A 155 3.15 22.59 -6.40
CA ALA A 155 4.38 22.80 -7.17
C ALA A 155 4.22 23.92 -8.20
N GLY A 156 5.23 24.82 -8.31
CA GLY A 156 5.33 25.83 -9.37
C GLY A 156 4.35 27.01 -9.27
N ARG A 157 3.85 27.34 -8.07
CA ARG A 157 3.14 28.60 -7.80
C ARG A 157 3.99 29.47 -6.86
N ASP A 158 4.84 30.30 -7.45
CA ASP A 158 5.39 31.49 -6.81
C ASP A 158 4.33 32.59 -6.71
#